data_de0399eaa856d9c4ac12fad700230387
#
_entry.id   de0399eaa856d9c4ac12fad700230387
#
_cell.length_a   1.000
_cell.length_b   1.000
_cell.length_c   1.000
_cell.angle_alpha   90.00
_cell.angle_beta   90.00
_cell.angle_gamma   90.00
#
_symmetry.space_group_name_H-M   'P 1'
#
loop_
_entity.id
_entity.type
_entity.pdbx_description
1 polymer ?
#
loop_
_entity_poly.entity_id
_entity_poly.type
_entity_poly.pdbx_seq_one_letter_code
_entity_poly.pdbx_strand_id
1 'polypeptide(L)'
;MSTNPDFRRADDELVTNLSHWLTRQLGNDELLRKLQDVDTDDLPPGGRAAVEELRGQLAHAVPGERGQLEVLVRETVETLVYGD
;
A
#
# COMPACT_ATOMS: atom_id res chain seq x y z
N MET A 1 23.51 8.58 -13.61
CA MET A 1 22.61 8.53 -13.20
C MET A 1 21.58 7.94 -13.84
N SER A 2 21.37 7.06 -14.07
CA SER A 2 20.51 6.58 -14.75
C SER A 2 19.49 5.95 -14.11
N THR A 3 19.20 6.22 -13.01
CA THR A 3 18.15 5.65 -12.30
C THR A 3 16.90 5.77 -13.07
N ASN A 4 16.15 4.73 -13.13
CA ASN A 4 14.90 4.76 -13.82
C ASN A 4 13.82 5.16 -12.82
N PRO A 5 13.41 6.39 -12.80
CA PRO A 5 12.46 6.84 -11.79
C PRO A 5 11.09 6.22 -11.95
N ASP A 6 10.72 5.82 -13.15
CA ASP A 6 9.39 5.24 -13.32
C ASP A 6 9.28 3.90 -12.66
N PHE A 7 10.35 3.16 -12.60
CA PHE A 7 10.32 1.84 -12.03
C PHE A 7 10.14 1.91 -10.52
N ARG A 8 10.68 2.94 -9.88
CA ARG A 8 10.59 3.05 -8.44
C ARG A 8 9.43 3.90 -7.97
N ARG A 9 8.82 4.63 -8.86
CA ARG A 9 7.81 5.61 -8.49
C ARG A 9 6.58 4.96 -7.88
N ALA A 10 6.14 3.81 -8.40
CA ALA A 10 4.96 3.15 -7.87
C ALA A 10 5.18 2.72 -6.43
N ASP A 11 6.35 2.15 -6.12
CA ASP A 11 6.66 1.75 -4.76
C ASP A 11 6.72 2.95 -3.84
N ASP A 12 7.36 4.02 -4.27
CA ASP A 12 7.52 5.21 -3.44
C ASP A 12 6.17 5.84 -3.14
N GLU A 13 5.29 5.93 -4.11
CA GLU A 13 3.97 6.49 -3.88
C GLU A 13 3.15 5.63 -2.95
N LEU A 14 3.25 4.32 -3.10
CA LEU A 14 2.53 3.42 -2.20
C LEU A 14 3.02 3.57 -0.77
N VAL A 15 4.32 3.54 -0.56
CA VAL A 15 4.87 3.68 0.77
C VAL A 15 4.44 5.00 1.39
N THR A 16 4.48 6.08 0.61
CA THR A 16 4.05 7.38 1.09
C THR A 16 2.58 7.37 1.50
N ASN A 17 1.71 6.80 0.66
CA ASN A 17 0.30 6.76 0.96
C ASN A 17 0.00 5.90 2.18
N LEU A 18 0.67 4.76 2.28
CA LEU A 18 0.48 3.88 3.43
C LEU A 18 0.96 4.55 4.71
N SER A 19 2.07 5.28 4.63
CA SER A 19 2.58 6.00 5.78
C SER A 19 1.62 7.10 6.22
N HIS A 20 1.01 7.81 5.26
CA HIS A 20 0.02 8.84 5.60
C HIS A 20 -1.19 8.22 6.27
N TRP A 21 -1.59 7.03 5.83
CA TRP A 21 -2.70 6.36 6.51
C TRP A 21 -2.32 5.97 7.93
N LEU A 22 -1.09 5.48 8.13
CA LEU A 22 -0.64 5.09 9.46
C LEU A 22 -0.62 6.28 10.41
N THR A 23 -0.30 7.47 9.91
CA THR A 23 -0.28 8.67 10.74
C THR A 23 -1.63 9.39 10.75
N ARG A 24 -2.67 8.74 10.21
CA ARG A 24 -4.02 9.26 10.22
C ARG A 24 -4.23 10.48 9.34
N GLN A 25 -3.36 10.66 8.35
CA GLN A 25 -3.54 11.73 7.38
C GLN A 25 -4.44 11.32 6.24
N LEU A 26 -4.66 10.02 6.05
CA LEU A 26 -5.60 9.50 5.08
C LEU A 26 -6.60 8.59 5.78
N GLY A 27 -7.86 8.66 5.34
CA GLY A 27 -8.86 7.71 5.81
C GLY A 27 -8.85 6.43 4.99
N ASN A 28 -9.65 5.46 5.43
CA ASN A 28 -9.71 4.17 4.74
C ASN A 28 -10.20 4.31 3.31
N ASP A 29 -11.23 5.13 3.08
CA ASP A 29 -11.77 5.30 1.74
C ASP A 29 -10.77 5.95 0.81
N GLU A 30 -10.03 6.92 1.32
CA GLU A 30 -9.03 7.60 0.52
C GLU A 30 -7.89 6.66 0.16
N LEU A 31 -7.44 5.87 1.14
CA LEU A 31 -6.37 4.93 0.89
C LEU A 31 -6.81 3.88 -0.13
N LEU A 32 -8.03 3.36 0.01
CA LEU A 32 -8.53 2.37 -0.94
C LEU A 32 -8.56 2.93 -2.34
N ARG A 33 -9.01 4.18 -2.50
CA ARG A 33 -9.05 4.80 -3.81
C ARG A 33 -7.65 4.90 -4.41
N LYS A 34 -6.67 5.31 -3.59
CA LYS A 34 -5.31 5.42 -4.09
C LYS A 34 -4.73 4.06 -4.47
N LEU A 35 -5.06 3.03 -3.71
CA LEU A 35 -4.60 1.69 -4.05
C LEU A 35 -5.24 1.19 -5.34
N GLN A 36 -6.47 1.55 -5.59
CA GLN A 36 -7.14 1.14 -6.82
C GLN A 36 -6.53 1.82 -8.05
N ASP A 37 -5.92 2.97 -7.86
CA ASP A 37 -5.27 3.66 -8.96
C ASP A 37 -3.87 3.12 -9.24
N VAL A 38 -3.33 2.29 -8.37
CA VAL A 38 -1.99 1.74 -8.57
C VAL A 38 -2.04 0.61 -9.58
N ASP A 39 -1.10 0.64 -10.53
CA ASP A 39 -0.98 -0.45 -11.47
C ASP A 39 -0.14 -1.53 -10.82
N THR A 40 -0.78 -2.58 -10.36
CA THR A 40 -0.07 -3.64 -9.64
C THR A 40 0.89 -4.40 -10.54
N ASP A 41 0.75 -4.28 -11.86
CA ASP A 41 1.70 -4.92 -12.76
C ASP A 41 3.09 -4.31 -12.65
N ASP A 42 3.18 -3.08 -12.15
CA ASP A 42 4.46 -2.43 -11.96
C ASP A 42 5.14 -2.86 -10.67
N LEU A 43 4.49 -3.68 -9.87
CA LEU A 43 5.03 -4.10 -8.59
C LEU A 43 5.62 -5.51 -8.68
N PRO A 44 6.63 -5.82 -7.87
CA PRO A 44 7.10 -7.19 -7.80
C PRO A 44 6.01 -8.11 -7.25
N PRO A 45 6.12 -9.43 -7.49
CA PRO A 45 5.04 -10.34 -7.09
C PRO A 45 4.64 -10.26 -5.63
N GLY A 46 5.59 -10.13 -4.72
CA GLY A 46 5.26 -10.02 -3.31
C GLY A 46 4.50 -8.74 -3.00
N GLY A 47 4.92 -7.62 -3.60
CA GLY A 47 4.23 -6.35 -3.41
C GLY A 47 2.85 -6.37 -4.01
N ARG A 48 2.70 -7.00 -5.18
CA ARG A 48 1.40 -7.12 -5.82
C ARG A 48 0.42 -7.86 -4.94
N ALA A 49 0.84 -9.02 -4.42
CA ALA A 49 -0.03 -9.81 -3.56
C ALA A 49 -0.41 -9.04 -2.30
N ALA A 50 0.55 -8.34 -1.70
CA ALA A 50 0.28 -7.58 -0.49
C ALA A 50 -0.71 -6.46 -0.74
N VAL A 51 -0.56 -5.76 -1.86
CA VAL A 51 -1.49 -4.68 -2.20
C VAL A 51 -2.88 -5.20 -2.46
N GLU A 52 -2.99 -6.33 -3.16
CA GLU A 52 -4.30 -6.91 -3.44
C GLU A 52 -4.99 -7.36 -2.16
N GLU A 53 -4.24 -7.94 -1.25
CA GLU A 53 -4.81 -8.34 0.02
C GLU A 53 -5.27 -7.12 0.81
N LEU A 54 -4.46 -6.06 0.82
CA LEU A 54 -4.82 -4.85 1.53
C LEU A 54 -6.07 -4.21 0.93
N ARG A 55 -6.18 -4.19 -0.39
CA ARG A 55 -7.39 -3.69 -1.03
C ARG A 55 -8.63 -4.43 -0.54
N GLY A 56 -8.55 -5.75 -0.47
CA GLY A 56 -9.67 -6.55 -0.02
C GLY A 56 -10.03 -6.26 1.42
N GLN A 57 -9.04 -6.13 2.28
CA GLN A 57 -9.30 -5.84 3.67
C GLN A 57 -9.91 -4.44 3.85
N LEU A 58 -9.40 -3.46 3.12
CA LEU A 58 -9.96 -2.11 3.21
C LEU A 58 -11.40 -2.06 2.71
N ALA A 59 -11.71 -2.79 1.65
CA ALA A 59 -13.04 -2.79 1.09
C ALA A 59 -14.07 -3.40 2.06
N HIS A 60 -13.61 -4.28 2.94
CA HIS A 60 -14.51 -4.91 3.89
C HIS A 60 -14.28 -4.45 5.32
N ALA A 61 -13.50 -3.40 5.51
CA ALA A 61 -13.19 -2.95 6.86
C ALA A 61 -14.42 -2.37 7.53
N VAL A 62 -14.54 -2.66 8.81
CA VAL A 62 -15.60 -2.07 9.61
C VAL A 62 -14.98 -1.23 10.70
N PRO A 63 -15.72 -0.28 11.26
CA PRO A 63 -15.18 0.52 12.34
C PRO A 63 -14.72 -0.37 13.49
N GLY A 64 -13.56 -0.07 14.01
CA GLY A 64 -13.02 -0.82 15.12
C GLY A 64 -11.98 -1.85 14.75
N GLU A 65 -11.76 -2.10 13.46
CA GLU A 65 -10.78 -3.07 13.04
C GLU A 65 -9.46 -2.44 12.57
N ARG A 66 -9.25 -1.19 12.94
CA ARG A 66 -8.06 -0.49 12.48
C ARG A 66 -6.76 -1.17 12.92
N GLY A 67 -6.77 -1.81 14.10
CA GLY A 67 -5.56 -2.48 14.57
C GLY A 67 -5.07 -3.55 13.62
N GLN A 68 -5.98 -4.36 13.10
CA GLN A 68 -5.63 -5.39 12.15
C GLN A 68 -5.16 -4.79 10.84
N LEU A 69 -5.81 -3.72 10.41
CA LEU A 69 -5.38 -3.03 9.21
C LEU A 69 -3.99 -2.44 9.38
N GLU A 70 -3.67 -1.92 10.56
CA GLU A 70 -2.34 -1.36 10.78
C GLU A 70 -1.26 -2.42 10.63
N VAL A 71 -1.50 -3.62 11.14
CA VAL A 71 -0.53 -4.69 10.98
C VAL A 71 -0.34 -5.01 9.50
N LEU A 72 -1.44 -5.12 8.77
CA LEU A 72 -1.36 -5.45 7.35
C LEU A 72 -0.67 -4.34 6.56
N VAL A 73 -0.98 -3.08 6.88
CA VAL A 73 -0.34 -1.95 6.20
C VAL A 73 1.16 -1.96 6.46
N ARG A 74 1.57 -2.21 7.72
CA ARG A 74 3.00 -2.27 8.03
C ARG A 74 3.68 -3.38 7.28
N GLU A 75 3.05 -4.55 7.20
CA GLU A 75 3.61 -5.67 6.46
C GLU A 75 3.73 -5.33 4.99
N THR A 76 2.75 -4.64 4.45
CA THR A 76 2.80 -4.22 3.06
C THR A 76 3.96 -3.26 2.82
N VAL A 77 4.14 -2.29 3.72
CA VAL A 77 5.25 -1.36 3.61
C VAL A 77 6.58 -2.11 3.65
N GLU A 78 6.71 -3.07 4.56
CA GLU A 78 7.94 -3.82 4.67
C GLU A 78 8.21 -4.62 3.40
N THR A 79 7.19 -5.23 2.83
CA THR A 79 7.34 -5.96 1.60
C THR A 79 7.81 -5.04 0.47
N LEU A 80 7.22 -3.86 0.38
CA LEU A 80 7.60 -2.92 -0.68
C LEU A 80 9.01 -2.39 -0.47
N VAL A 81 9.37 -2.10 0.76
CA VAL A 81 10.69 -1.55 1.06
C VAL A 81 11.79 -2.58 0.87
N TYR A 82 11.54 -3.81 1.31
CA TYR A 82 12.57 -4.84 1.23
C TYR A 82 12.54 -5.61 -0.07
N GLY A 83 11.53 -5.40 -0.88
CA GLY A 83 11.55 -5.95 -2.23
C GLY A 83 11.21 -7.42 -2.36
N ASP A 84 10.55 -7.98 -1.39
CA ASP A 84 10.21 -9.38 -1.50
C ASP A 84 8.96 -9.64 -2.31
#